data_e0d5da5ccebb5e648fa4944b1f986c68
#
_entry.id   e0d5da5ccebb5e648fa4944b1f986c68
#
_cell.length_a   1.000
_cell.length_b   1.000
_cell.length_c   1.000
_cell.angle_alpha   90.00
_cell.angle_beta   90.00
_cell.angle_gamma   90.00
#
_symmetry.space_group_name_H-M   'P 1'
#
loop_
_entity.id
_entity.type
_entity.pdbx_description
1 polymer ?
#
loop_
_entity_poly.entity_id
_entity_poly.type
_entity_poly.pdbx_seq_one_letter_code
_entity_poly.pdbx_strand_id
1 'polypeptide(L)'
;MQGDIWAVPFEKICGFFEALPETRRIRSGQHELGNTRVSVFRLPEKKTGLLLLPQTRVLWTGAVNEELERAFCLTFLSAGG
;
A
#
# COMPACT_ATOMS: atom_id res chain seq x y z
N MET A 1 7.97 7.12 10.84
CA MET A 1 7.99 5.95 9.95
C MET A 1 6.97 4.94 10.43
N GLN A 2 6.06 4.54 9.58
CA GLN A 2 5.04 3.54 9.88
C GLN A 2 5.03 2.49 8.79
N GLY A 3 4.96 1.23 9.21
CA GLY A 3 4.88 0.14 8.27
C GLY A 3 3.82 -0.86 8.70
N ASP A 4 2.92 -1.19 7.80
CA ASP A 4 1.85 -2.15 8.05
C ASP A 4 1.86 -3.23 6.99
N ILE A 5 1.41 -4.41 7.39
CA ILE A 5 1.26 -5.53 6.47
C ILE A 5 -0.22 -5.70 6.16
N TRP A 6 -0.54 -5.76 4.88
CA TRP A 6 -1.91 -5.88 4.40
C TRP A 6 -2.09 -7.19 3.64
N ALA A 7 -3.22 -7.83 3.85
CA ALA A 7 -3.57 -9.05 3.11
C ALA A 7 -4.20 -8.68 1.76
N VAL A 8 -3.47 -7.88 0.99
CA VAL A 8 -3.91 -7.36 -0.29
C VAL A 8 -2.76 -7.56 -1.29
N PRO A 9 -3.05 -7.98 -2.52
CA PRO A 9 -1.98 -8.16 -3.52
C PRO A 9 -1.21 -6.88 -3.79
N PHE A 10 0.09 -7.03 -4.03
CA PHE A 10 0.99 -5.92 -4.32
C PHE A 10 0.47 -5.04 -5.46
N GLU A 11 -0.01 -5.68 -6.53
CA GLU A 11 -0.48 -4.96 -7.71
C GLU A 11 -1.70 -4.08 -7.41
N LYS A 12 -2.55 -4.52 -6.50
CA LYS A 12 -3.73 -3.74 -6.15
C LYS A 12 -3.35 -2.50 -5.35
N ILE A 13 -2.38 -2.64 -4.45
CA ILE A 13 -1.92 -1.49 -3.65
C ILE A 13 -1.21 -0.49 -4.54
N CYS A 14 -0.32 -0.96 -5.42
CA CYS A 14 0.36 -0.07 -6.36
C CYS A 14 -0.65 0.60 -7.29
N GLY A 15 -1.67 -0.14 -7.73
CA GLY A 15 -2.71 0.40 -8.60
C GLY A 15 -3.49 1.53 -7.94
N PHE A 16 -3.71 1.45 -6.64
CA PHE A 16 -4.36 2.51 -5.90
C PHE A 16 -3.59 3.83 -6.03
N PHE A 17 -2.27 3.77 -5.80
CA PHE A 17 -1.45 4.97 -5.89
C PHE A 17 -1.31 5.46 -7.33
N GLU A 18 -1.18 4.55 -8.28
CA GLU A 18 -1.04 4.91 -9.69
C GLU A 18 -2.30 5.53 -10.26
N ALA A 19 -3.46 5.22 -9.70
CA ALA A 19 -4.72 5.79 -10.12
C ALA A 19 -4.92 7.23 -9.63
N LEU A 20 -4.16 7.66 -8.64
CA LEU A 20 -4.25 9.02 -8.12
C LEU A 20 -3.44 9.97 -9.00
N PRO A 21 -4.09 10.99 -9.60
CA PRO A 21 -3.41 11.86 -10.58
C PRO A 21 -2.25 12.65 -9.98
N GLU A 22 -2.28 12.91 -8.68
CA GLU A 22 -1.24 13.71 -8.03
C GLU A 22 -0.05 12.88 -7.57
N THR A 23 -0.19 11.56 -7.59
CA THR A 23 0.86 10.66 -7.13
C THR A 23 1.79 10.34 -8.28
N ARG A 24 3.09 10.41 -8.02
CA ARG A 24 4.11 10.10 -9.01
C ARG A 24 4.82 8.81 -8.61
N ARG A 25 4.95 7.90 -9.56
CA ARG A 25 5.71 6.68 -9.34
C ARG A 25 7.18 6.95 -9.58
N ILE A 26 8.01 6.73 -8.56
CA ILE A 26 9.46 6.92 -8.66
C ILE A 26 10.09 5.68 -9.29
N ARG A 27 9.66 4.52 -8.82
CA ARG A 27 10.07 3.22 -9.34
C ARG A 27 9.02 2.20 -8.93
N SER A 28 9.17 0.96 -9.39
CA SER A 28 8.24 -0.09 -9.00
C SER A 28 8.16 -0.19 -7.49
N GLY A 29 6.95 -0.05 -6.95
CA GLY A 29 6.73 -0.13 -5.50
C GLY A 29 7.07 1.14 -4.73
N GLN A 30 7.42 2.24 -5.41
CA GLN A 30 7.66 3.51 -4.71
C GLN A 30 6.88 4.64 -5.36
N HIS A 31 6.07 5.30 -4.54
CA HIS A 31 5.20 6.38 -4.99
C HIS A 31 5.41 7.61 -4.12
N GLU A 32 5.22 8.78 -4.70
CA GLU A 32 5.43 10.05 -4.01
C GLU A 32 4.27 10.99 -4.27
N LEU A 33 3.79 11.63 -3.22
CA LEU A 33 2.77 12.67 -3.30
C LEU A 33 3.24 13.84 -2.44
N GLY A 34 3.68 14.92 -3.10
CA GLY A 34 4.28 16.03 -2.38
C GLY A 34 5.52 15.58 -1.61
N ASN A 35 5.51 15.78 -0.30
CA ASN A 35 6.61 15.38 0.58
C ASN A 35 6.37 14.03 1.26
N THR A 36 5.28 13.37 0.90
CA THR A 36 4.95 12.04 1.44
C THR A 36 5.45 10.99 0.46
N ARG A 37 6.11 9.98 0.98
CA ARG A 37 6.58 8.86 0.16
C ARG A 37 6.03 7.56 0.72
N VAL A 38 5.59 6.68 -0.15
CA VAL A 38 5.13 5.36 0.23
C VAL A 38 5.95 4.32 -0.50
N SER A 39 6.41 3.32 0.24
CA SER A 39 7.13 2.19 -0.32
C SER A 39 6.29 0.94 -0.11
N VAL A 40 6.14 0.16 -1.17
CA VAL A 40 5.30 -1.03 -1.16
C VAL A 40 6.19 -2.22 -1.45
N PHE A 41 6.15 -3.23 -0.57
CA PHE A 41 7.00 -4.40 -0.68
C PHE A 41 6.16 -5.66 -0.78
N ARG A 42 6.48 -6.48 -1.77
CA ARG A 42 5.85 -7.79 -1.92
C ARG A 42 6.46 -8.74 -0.90
N LEU A 43 5.62 -9.36 -0.08
CA LEU A 43 6.04 -10.33 0.91
C LEU A 43 5.61 -11.74 0.48
N PRO A 44 6.23 -12.78 1.05
CA PRO A 44 5.79 -14.16 0.78
C PRO A 44 4.33 -14.35 1.19
N GLU A 45 3.61 -15.16 0.42
CA GLU A 45 2.23 -15.47 0.74
C GLU A 45 2.14 -16.22 2.07
N LYS A 46 1.09 -15.94 2.82
CA LYS A 46 0.85 -16.62 4.08
C LYS A 46 -0.13 -17.76 3.87
N LYS A 47 0.29 -18.95 4.28
CA LYS A 47 -0.59 -20.11 4.20
C LYS A 47 -1.41 -20.21 5.47
N THR A 48 -2.73 -20.21 5.32
CA THR A 48 -3.66 -20.35 6.44
C THR A 48 -4.65 -21.46 6.06
N GLY A 49 -4.45 -22.64 6.64
CA GLY A 49 -5.25 -23.80 6.26
C GLY A 49 -5.04 -24.14 4.79
N LEU A 50 -6.12 -24.13 4.02
CA LEU A 50 -6.07 -24.39 2.58
C LEU A 50 -5.94 -23.11 1.74
N LEU A 51 -5.86 -21.96 2.41
CA LEU A 51 -5.80 -20.67 1.72
C LEU A 51 -4.41 -20.11 1.69
N LEU A 52 -4.06 -19.49 0.55
CA LEU A 52 -2.85 -18.70 0.42
C LEU A 52 -3.27 -17.25 0.38
N LEU A 53 -2.81 -16.48 1.37
CA LEU A 53 -3.15 -15.07 1.46
C LEU A 53 -1.99 -14.22 0.98
N PRO A 54 -2.25 -13.26 0.07
CA PRO A 54 -1.20 -12.34 -0.33
C PRO A 54 -0.81 -11.46 0.85
N GLN A 55 0.46 -11.08 0.90
CA GLN A 55 0.93 -10.14 1.93
C GLN A 55 1.75 -9.05 1.26
N THR A 56 1.44 -7.82 1.62
CA THR A 56 2.13 -6.67 1.08
C THR A 56 2.42 -5.70 2.23
N ARG A 57 3.67 -5.27 2.31
CA ARG A 57 4.05 -4.29 3.33
C ARG A 57 4.01 -2.90 2.72
N VAL A 58 3.39 -1.98 3.45
CA VAL A 58 3.31 -0.58 3.04
C VAL A 58 4.04 0.27 4.08
N LEU A 59 5.02 1.02 3.64
CA LEU A 59 5.83 1.86 4.51
C LEU A 59 5.68 3.32 4.11
N TRP A 60 5.21 4.13 5.05
CA TRP A 60 5.02 5.56 4.84
C TRP A 60 6.21 6.32 5.40
N THR A 61 6.79 7.20 4.59
CA THR A 61 7.92 8.03 5.01
C THR A 61 7.71 9.46 4.53
N GLY A 62 8.52 10.37 5.07
CA GLY A 62 8.41 11.78 4.73
C GLY A 62 7.32 12.46 5.54
N ALA A 63 6.66 13.44 4.95
CA ALA A 63 5.61 14.18 5.63
C ALA A 63 4.36 13.33 5.79
N VAL A 64 3.63 13.54 6.88
CA VAL A 64 2.37 12.84 7.12
C VAL A 64 1.30 13.43 6.20
N ASN A 65 0.57 12.57 5.51
CA ASN A 65 -0.56 12.97 4.67
C ASN A 65 -1.79 12.18 5.12
N GLU A 66 -2.53 12.74 6.05
CA GLU A 66 -3.67 12.05 6.66
C GLU A 66 -4.77 11.73 5.65
N GLU A 67 -4.99 12.61 4.67
CA GLU A 67 -6.00 12.37 3.66
C GLU A 67 -5.67 11.16 2.80
N LEU A 68 -4.41 11.06 2.39
CA LEU A 68 -3.96 9.95 1.57
C LEU A 68 -4.00 8.64 2.35
N GLU A 69 -3.54 8.66 3.60
CA GLU A 69 -3.57 7.47 4.44
C GLU A 69 -4.98 7.02 4.72
N ARG A 70 -5.90 7.97 4.96
CA ARG A 70 -7.31 7.65 5.18
C ARG A 70 -7.94 7.03 3.94
N ALA A 71 -7.68 7.62 2.77
CA ALA A 71 -8.21 7.10 1.52
C ALA A 71 -7.72 5.67 1.27
N PHE A 72 -6.44 5.42 1.55
CA PHE A 72 -5.86 4.11 1.43
C PHE A 72 -6.55 3.11 2.38
N CYS A 73 -6.66 3.48 3.64
CA CYS A 73 -7.28 2.61 4.64
C CYS A 73 -8.74 2.31 4.30
N LEU A 74 -9.50 3.33 3.90
CA LEU A 74 -10.90 3.12 3.55
C LEU A 74 -11.06 2.21 2.32
N THR A 75 -10.13 2.30 1.39
CA THR A 75 -10.17 1.46 0.19
C THR A 75 -9.91 0.00 0.52
N PHE A 76 -8.92 -0.29 1.35
CA PHE A 76 -8.48 -1.66 1.58
C PHE A 76 -9.02 -2.31 2.84
N LEU A 77 -9.52 -1.54 3.81
CA LEU A 77 -10.15 -2.13 4.98
C LEU A 77 -11.39 -2.94 4.61
N SER A 78 -12.24 -2.39 3.76
CA SER A 78 -13.45 -3.08 3.35
C SER A 78 -13.14 -4.26 2.42
N ALA A 79 -12.06 -4.17 1.64
CA ALA A 79 -11.66 -5.23 0.73
C ALA A 79 -10.90 -6.34 1.45
N GLY A 80 -10.18 -6.01 2.52
CA GLY A 80 -9.39 -6.96 3.27
C GLY A 80 -10.08 -7.54 4.49
N GLY A 81 -11.28 -7.05 4.75
CA GLY A 81 -12.05 -7.45 5.93
C GLY A 81 -12.65 -8.82 5.82
#